data_7b61aed8f72e5b460a52487564a54080
#
_entry.id   7b61aed8f72e5b460a52487564a54080
#
_cell.length_a   1.000
_cell.length_b   1.000
_cell.length_c   1.000
_cell.angle_alpha   90.00
_cell.angle_beta   90.00
_cell.angle_gamma   90.00
#
_symmetry.space_group_name_H-M   'P 1'
#
loop_
_entity.id
_entity.type
_entity.pdbx_description
1 polymer ?
#
loop_
_entity_poly.entity_id
_entity_poly.type
_entity_poly.pdbx_seq_one_letter_code
_entity_poly.pdbx_strand_id
1 'polypeptide(L)'
;MDNKTNDERKKQMKTISNIIYPAIAVFAFGYFALLPGAQAVSPAPDGGYPGQNTAEGQNALLSLTTGVNNTAIGWYALKSDTTHSNNTAIGAGALYVNNADGNTATGSAALFGNTTGAANTADGALALYHNNASQNTAIGYEALFSNTSGFANTANGAYALAANSNGNANTAIGNSALLLNTHGSNNTSLGISALLSNTTGNNNTAVGDAALQNNTTTGSNNTALGFEAGLNAGGSNNVYIGAGIEGFASDDSVCRIGSIFGATITNGVQVLINSDNRLGTMTSSKRFKQNITPTSNASETLYKLQPVRFQYKKQIDPKGQWQFGLVAEDVEEVNPDLVVRDKEGRPYSVRYDQVNALLLNEFLKEHKAFVEGQYKVETLQSTVATLVATVKEQAAQLQKVSAQLQLKKPTPQTVSNNQ
;
A
#
# COMPACT_ATOMS: atom_id res chain seq x y z
N MET A 1 -0.56 -22.94 15.71
CA MET A 1 -1.50 -23.41 14.67
C MET A 1 -0.87 -23.48 13.27
N ASP A 2 0.42 -23.16 13.13
CA ASP A 2 1.05 -22.92 11.79
C ASP A 2 1.77 -24.09 11.11
N ASN A 3 1.98 -25.20 11.82
CA ASN A 3 2.70 -26.33 11.21
C ASN A 3 1.83 -27.25 10.31
N LYS A 4 0.53 -27.27 10.50
CA LYS A 4 -0.38 -28.11 9.68
C LYS A 4 -0.67 -27.53 8.30
N THR A 5 -0.76 -26.21 8.21
CA THR A 5 -1.02 -25.52 6.92
C THR A 5 0.19 -25.52 6.01
N ASN A 6 1.41 -25.48 6.56
CA ASN A 6 2.65 -25.57 5.77
C ASN A 6 2.89 -26.97 5.22
N ASP A 7 2.47 -28.00 5.93
CA ASP A 7 2.64 -29.41 5.50
C ASP A 7 1.60 -29.79 4.41
N GLU A 8 0.38 -29.28 4.50
CA GLU A 8 -0.63 -29.44 3.45
C GLU A 8 -0.24 -28.69 2.15
N ARG A 9 0.33 -27.50 2.26
CA ARG A 9 0.85 -26.74 1.10
C ARG A 9 2.05 -27.42 0.44
N LYS A 10 2.98 -27.97 1.23
CA LYS A 10 4.10 -28.76 0.72
C LYS A 10 3.62 -30.07 0.05
N LYS A 11 2.56 -30.71 0.57
CA LYS A 11 1.92 -31.85 -0.08
C LYS A 11 1.22 -31.47 -1.39
N GLN A 12 0.50 -30.37 -1.44
CA GLN A 12 -0.12 -29.87 -2.70
C GLN A 12 0.93 -29.52 -3.76
N MET A 13 1.99 -28.78 -3.40
CA MET A 13 3.10 -28.52 -4.34
C MET A 13 3.82 -29.79 -4.81
N LYS A 14 4.05 -30.76 -3.92
CA LYS A 14 4.62 -32.04 -4.29
C LYS A 14 3.70 -32.88 -5.18
N THR A 15 2.37 -32.80 -4.99
CA THR A 15 1.38 -33.50 -5.83
C THR A 15 1.30 -32.86 -7.21
N ILE A 16 1.32 -31.54 -7.32
CA ILE A 16 1.36 -30.80 -8.59
C ILE A 16 2.67 -31.10 -9.33
N SER A 17 3.83 -31.02 -8.67
CA SER A 17 5.11 -31.35 -9.24
C SER A 17 5.23 -32.82 -9.68
N ASN A 18 4.72 -33.76 -8.90
CA ASN A 18 4.86 -35.18 -9.20
C ASN A 18 3.81 -35.78 -10.16
N ILE A 19 2.69 -35.11 -10.39
CA ILE A 19 1.62 -35.64 -11.26
C ILE A 19 1.59 -34.88 -12.60
N ILE A 20 1.71 -33.56 -12.59
CA ILE A 20 1.60 -32.76 -13.82
C ILE A 20 2.88 -32.83 -14.65
N TYR A 21 4.06 -32.72 -14.02
CA TYR A 21 5.32 -32.74 -14.76
C TYR A 21 5.70 -34.09 -15.40
N PRO A 22 5.51 -35.26 -14.74
CA PRO A 22 5.76 -36.53 -15.40
C PRO A 22 4.76 -36.84 -16.52
N ALA A 23 3.48 -36.44 -16.38
CA ALA A 23 2.48 -36.69 -17.41
C ALA A 23 2.77 -35.87 -18.70
N ILE A 24 3.16 -34.62 -18.55
CA ILE A 24 3.53 -33.75 -19.70
C ILE A 24 4.85 -34.22 -20.34
N ALA A 25 5.84 -34.58 -19.54
CA ALA A 25 7.12 -35.10 -20.04
C ALA A 25 6.94 -36.43 -20.78
N VAL A 26 6.09 -37.34 -20.27
CA VAL A 26 5.82 -38.63 -20.93
C VAL A 26 5.08 -38.45 -22.26
N PHE A 27 4.14 -37.47 -22.35
CA PHE A 27 3.47 -37.17 -23.61
C PHE A 27 4.43 -36.53 -24.65
N ALA A 28 5.29 -35.61 -24.23
CA ALA A 28 6.27 -35.00 -25.11
C ALA A 28 7.35 -35.98 -25.59
N PHE A 29 7.90 -36.80 -24.70
CA PHE A 29 8.92 -37.81 -25.05
C PHE A 29 8.36 -39.07 -25.74
N GLY A 30 7.15 -39.52 -25.42
CA GLY A 30 6.52 -40.66 -26.06
C GLY A 30 6.20 -40.46 -27.54
N TYR A 31 5.92 -39.23 -27.93
CA TYR A 31 5.68 -38.88 -29.36
C TYR A 31 6.99 -38.86 -30.18
N PHE A 32 8.12 -38.51 -29.56
CA PHE A 32 9.43 -38.48 -30.22
C PHE A 32 10.10 -39.88 -30.34
N ALA A 33 9.74 -40.84 -29.46
CA ALA A 33 10.36 -42.16 -29.43
C ALA A 33 9.84 -43.15 -30.49
N LEU A 34 8.76 -42.83 -31.22
CA LEU A 34 8.11 -43.71 -32.19
C LEU A 34 8.39 -43.35 -33.65
N LEU A 35 9.33 -42.41 -33.90
CA LEU A 35 9.70 -42.07 -35.28
C LEU A 35 10.89 -42.87 -35.73
N PRO A 36 10.86 -43.45 -36.98
CA PRO A 36 12.03 -44.11 -37.54
C PRO A 36 13.18 -43.08 -37.70
N GLY A 37 14.39 -43.54 -37.42
CA GLY A 37 15.61 -42.71 -37.30
C GLY A 37 15.70 -41.62 -38.35
N ALA A 38 15.85 -40.38 -37.85
CA ALA A 38 16.06 -39.22 -38.71
C ALA A 38 17.33 -39.40 -39.53
N GLN A 39 17.22 -39.68 -40.81
CA GLN A 39 18.31 -39.46 -41.73
C GLN A 39 18.57 -37.96 -41.82
N ALA A 40 19.84 -37.60 -41.69
CA ALA A 40 20.25 -36.22 -41.96
C ALA A 40 19.71 -35.82 -43.35
N VAL A 41 18.91 -34.77 -43.39
CA VAL A 41 18.31 -34.30 -44.60
C VAL A 41 19.41 -33.82 -45.53
N SER A 42 19.57 -34.48 -46.69
CA SER A 42 20.28 -33.93 -47.82
C SER A 42 19.19 -33.41 -48.78
N PRO A 43 19.01 -32.15 -48.91
CA PRO A 43 19.58 -31.40 -50.02
C PRO A 43 20.41 -30.22 -49.56
N ALA A 44 21.34 -29.78 -50.43
CA ALA A 44 22.10 -28.56 -50.28
C ALA A 44 21.18 -27.35 -50.03
N PRO A 45 21.62 -26.29 -49.30
CA PRO A 45 20.86 -25.07 -49.18
C PRO A 45 20.51 -24.57 -50.59
N ASP A 46 19.29 -24.73 -50.94
CA ASP A 46 18.77 -24.28 -52.23
C ASP A 46 18.39 -22.82 -52.07
N GLY A 47 18.89 -22.02 -52.94
CA GLY A 47 18.69 -20.58 -53.03
C GLY A 47 17.25 -20.15 -52.72
N GLY A 48 17.03 -18.85 -52.48
CA GLY A 48 15.78 -18.28 -51.96
C GLY A 48 14.51 -18.82 -52.64
N TYR A 49 13.55 -19.21 -51.81
CA TYR A 49 12.21 -19.57 -52.25
C TYR A 49 11.46 -18.34 -52.79
N PRO A 50 10.47 -18.52 -53.70
CA PRO A 50 9.65 -17.41 -54.19
C PRO A 50 9.07 -16.58 -53.05
N GLY A 51 9.01 -15.27 -53.25
CA GLY A 51 8.45 -14.36 -52.21
C GLY A 51 9.42 -14.05 -51.06
N GLN A 52 10.73 -14.22 -51.25
CA GLN A 52 11.74 -13.92 -50.22
C GLN A 52 11.59 -14.81 -48.96
N ASN A 53 11.15 -16.01 -49.12
CA ASN A 53 10.97 -16.99 -48.06
C ASN A 53 12.28 -17.81 -47.87
N THR A 54 12.49 -18.28 -46.66
CA THR A 54 13.56 -19.22 -46.30
C THR A 54 12.93 -20.47 -45.63
N ALA A 55 13.27 -21.66 -46.14
CA ALA A 55 12.78 -22.91 -45.57
C ALA A 55 13.93 -23.93 -45.41
N GLU A 56 14.17 -24.40 -44.20
CA GLU A 56 15.17 -25.41 -43.89
C GLU A 56 14.59 -26.46 -42.93
N GLY A 57 14.61 -27.71 -43.32
CA GLY A 57 14.07 -28.81 -42.51
C GLY A 57 12.90 -29.51 -43.18
N GLN A 58 12.63 -30.74 -42.71
CA GLN A 58 11.57 -31.57 -43.32
C GLN A 58 10.20 -30.92 -43.13
N ASN A 59 9.48 -30.66 -44.24
CA ASN A 59 8.15 -30.06 -44.27
C ASN A 59 8.06 -28.63 -43.70
N ALA A 60 9.16 -27.88 -43.64
CA ALA A 60 9.12 -26.44 -43.39
C ALA A 60 8.40 -25.75 -44.54
N LEU A 61 7.50 -24.79 -44.28
CA LEU A 61 6.63 -24.07 -45.22
C LEU A 61 5.89 -24.98 -46.22
N LEU A 62 5.53 -26.19 -45.81
CA LEU A 62 4.96 -27.22 -46.70
C LEU A 62 3.72 -26.76 -47.47
N SER A 63 2.87 -25.94 -46.86
CA SER A 63 1.58 -25.52 -47.44
C SER A 63 1.59 -24.12 -48.02
N LEU A 64 2.76 -23.44 -48.10
CA LEU A 64 2.85 -22.05 -48.52
C LEU A 64 2.45 -21.89 -50.00
N THR A 65 1.62 -20.90 -50.30
CA THR A 65 1.14 -20.58 -51.63
C THR A 65 1.56 -19.18 -52.09
N THR A 66 1.18 -18.14 -51.34
CA THR A 66 1.41 -16.73 -51.69
C THR A 66 2.07 -15.90 -50.62
N GLY A 67 2.28 -16.43 -49.40
CA GLY A 67 2.93 -15.73 -48.32
C GLY A 67 4.37 -15.31 -48.66
N VAL A 68 4.81 -14.15 -48.18
CA VAL A 68 6.12 -13.57 -48.47
C VAL A 68 6.89 -13.25 -47.20
N ASN A 69 8.21 -13.17 -47.31
CA ASN A 69 9.11 -12.79 -46.18
C ASN A 69 9.03 -13.73 -44.97
N ASN A 70 8.78 -15.01 -45.13
CA ASN A 70 8.73 -15.96 -44.04
C ASN A 70 10.08 -16.69 -43.91
N THR A 71 10.47 -16.95 -42.66
CA THR A 71 11.64 -17.78 -42.34
C THR A 71 11.18 -18.99 -41.53
N ALA A 72 11.41 -20.19 -42.04
CA ALA A 72 11.06 -21.45 -41.37
C ALA A 72 12.26 -22.38 -41.29
N ILE A 73 12.79 -22.60 -40.11
CA ILE A 73 13.94 -23.47 -39.87
C ILE A 73 13.56 -24.52 -38.81
N GLY A 74 13.49 -25.77 -39.24
CA GLY A 74 13.14 -26.87 -38.35
C GLY A 74 12.07 -27.78 -38.92
N TRP A 75 11.94 -28.98 -38.35
CA TRP A 75 10.91 -29.95 -38.68
C TRP A 75 9.50 -29.37 -38.47
N TYR A 76 8.68 -29.29 -39.53
CA TYR A 76 7.33 -28.70 -39.55
C TYR A 76 7.24 -27.24 -39.12
N ALA A 77 8.29 -26.44 -39.18
CA ALA A 77 8.21 -25.01 -38.96
C ALA A 77 7.30 -24.35 -40.02
N LEU A 78 6.31 -23.53 -39.60
CA LEU A 78 5.30 -22.89 -40.48
C LEU A 78 4.62 -23.85 -41.43
N LYS A 79 4.40 -25.10 -41.01
CA LYS A 79 3.89 -26.15 -41.92
C LYS A 79 2.58 -25.80 -42.60
N SER A 80 1.63 -25.21 -41.88
CA SER A 80 0.25 -25.00 -42.35
C SER A 80 0.00 -23.59 -42.87
N ASP A 81 1.01 -22.70 -42.87
CA ASP A 81 0.89 -21.35 -43.41
C ASP A 81 0.70 -21.39 -44.91
N THR A 82 -0.27 -20.64 -45.40
CA THR A 82 -0.60 -20.63 -46.85
C THR A 82 -0.36 -19.28 -47.50
N THR A 83 -0.85 -18.22 -46.90
CA THR A 83 -0.90 -16.87 -47.52
C THR A 83 -0.29 -15.78 -46.62
N HIS A 84 0.06 -16.09 -45.38
CA HIS A 84 0.52 -15.11 -44.39
C HIS A 84 2.00 -14.81 -44.56
N SER A 85 2.39 -13.64 -44.08
CA SER A 85 3.68 -13.04 -44.38
C SER A 85 4.41 -12.54 -43.14
N ASN A 86 5.69 -12.31 -43.29
CA ASN A 86 6.54 -11.73 -42.25
C ASN A 86 6.62 -12.58 -40.95
N ASN A 87 6.51 -13.89 -41.06
CA ASN A 87 6.61 -14.83 -39.96
C ASN A 87 8.03 -15.42 -39.88
N THR A 88 8.54 -15.55 -38.67
CA THR A 88 9.81 -16.23 -38.39
C THR A 88 9.57 -17.41 -37.47
N ALA A 89 9.89 -18.62 -37.88
CA ALA A 89 9.76 -19.85 -37.12
C ALA A 89 11.08 -20.61 -37.10
N ILE A 90 11.72 -20.72 -35.95
CA ILE A 90 12.98 -21.44 -35.73
C ILE A 90 12.78 -22.48 -34.64
N GLY A 91 12.72 -23.74 -35.03
CA GLY A 91 12.50 -24.87 -34.10
C GLY A 91 11.49 -25.89 -34.61
N ALA A 92 11.55 -27.11 -34.10
CA ALA A 92 10.61 -28.14 -34.50
C ALA A 92 9.19 -27.76 -34.11
N GLY A 93 8.27 -27.70 -35.08
CA GLY A 93 6.85 -27.33 -34.89
C GLY A 93 6.63 -25.86 -34.50
N ALA A 94 7.59 -24.97 -34.60
CA ALA A 94 7.37 -23.53 -34.40
C ALA A 94 6.35 -23.01 -35.40
N LEU A 95 5.31 -22.27 -34.94
CA LEU A 95 4.21 -21.76 -35.78
C LEU A 95 3.52 -22.85 -36.62
N TYR A 96 3.37 -24.04 -36.09
CA TYR A 96 2.88 -25.20 -36.82
C TYR A 96 1.56 -24.99 -37.57
N VAL A 97 0.56 -24.36 -36.93
CA VAL A 97 -0.78 -24.07 -37.53
C VAL A 97 -1.01 -22.57 -37.72
N ASN A 98 0.02 -21.82 -37.99
CA ASN A 98 -0.10 -20.37 -38.12
C ASN A 98 -1.02 -19.96 -39.28
N ASN A 99 -1.87 -18.98 -39.03
CA ASN A 99 -2.80 -18.37 -39.99
C ASN A 99 -2.88 -16.85 -39.76
N ALA A 100 -1.73 -16.22 -39.48
CA ALA A 100 -1.64 -14.79 -39.23
C ALA A 100 -0.24 -14.25 -39.52
N ASP A 101 -0.14 -12.93 -39.68
CA ASP A 101 1.07 -12.23 -40.06
C ASP A 101 1.94 -11.78 -38.89
N GLY A 102 3.22 -11.60 -39.13
CA GLY A 102 4.13 -10.87 -38.27
C GLY A 102 4.47 -11.57 -36.95
N ASN A 103 4.41 -12.90 -36.87
CA ASN A 103 4.77 -13.66 -35.71
C ASN A 103 6.23 -14.11 -35.72
N THR A 104 6.88 -14.06 -34.58
CA THR A 104 8.23 -14.59 -34.39
C THR A 104 8.19 -15.70 -33.35
N ALA A 105 8.62 -16.90 -33.70
CA ALA A 105 8.69 -18.05 -32.82
C ALA A 105 10.08 -18.70 -32.88
N THR A 106 10.80 -18.72 -31.77
CA THR A 106 12.09 -19.40 -31.63
C THR A 106 11.96 -20.44 -30.49
N GLY A 107 12.13 -21.68 -30.80
CA GLY A 107 12.03 -22.79 -29.85
C GLY A 107 11.10 -23.90 -30.34
N SER A 108 11.27 -25.11 -29.75
CA SER A 108 10.41 -26.24 -30.07
C SER A 108 8.97 -25.95 -29.69
N ALA A 109 8.04 -26.06 -30.64
CA ALA A 109 6.61 -25.83 -30.48
C ALA A 109 6.25 -24.42 -29.94
N ALA A 110 7.09 -23.42 -30.14
CA ALA A 110 6.73 -22.03 -29.87
C ALA A 110 5.61 -21.58 -30.81
N LEU A 111 4.55 -20.93 -30.27
CA LEU A 111 3.34 -20.54 -31.04
C LEU A 111 2.71 -21.69 -31.84
N PHE A 112 2.79 -22.91 -31.34
CA PHE A 112 2.36 -24.11 -32.06
C PHE A 112 0.92 -24.04 -32.54
N GLY A 113 0.00 -23.63 -31.67
CA GLY A 113 -1.44 -23.58 -31.89
C GLY A 113 -1.98 -22.24 -32.39
N ASN A 114 -1.12 -21.32 -32.91
CA ASN A 114 -1.54 -19.97 -33.28
C ASN A 114 -2.32 -19.96 -34.58
N THR A 115 -3.64 -19.90 -34.52
CA THR A 115 -4.48 -19.87 -35.72
C THR A 115 -4.80 -18.47 -36.21
N THR A 116 -4.96 -17.48 -35.34
CA THR A 116 -5.45 -16.14 -35.71
C THR A 116 -4.63 -14.97 -35.10
N GLY A 117 -3.74 -15.27 -34.16
CA GLY A 117 -2.98 -14.22 -33.45
C GLY A 117 -1.87 -13.65 -34.28
N ALA A 118 -1.83 -12.34 -34.46
CA ALA A 118 -0.80 -11.62 -35.21
C ALA A 118 0.14 -10.85 -34.29
N ALA A 119 1.33 -10.53 -34.76
CA ALA A 119 2.31 -9.71 -34.05
C ALA A 119 2.69 -10.27 -32.66
N ASN A 120 2.87 -11.57 -32.55
CA ASN A 120 3.34 -12.23 -31.33
C ASN A 120 4.84 -12.55 -31.44
N THR A 121 5.51 -12.51 -30.28
CA THR A 121 6.90 -12.94 -30.15
C THR A 121 6.97 -14.06 -29.11
N ALA A 122 7.47 -15.22 -29.49
CA ALA A 122 7.72 -16.36 -28.63
C ALA A 122 9.17 -16.82 -28.74
N ASP A 123 9.94 -16.72 -27.65
CA ASP A 123 11.32 -17.19 -27.59
C ASP A 123 11.49 -18.16 -26.40
N GLY A 124 11.42 -19.42 -26.68
CA GLY A 124 11.48 -20.51 -25.70
C GLY A 124 10.65 -21.70 -26.13
N ALA A 125 11.06 -22.90 -25.71
CA ALA A 125 10.24 -24.08 -25.96
C ALA A 125 8.87 -23.95 -25.32
N LEU A 126 7.79 -24.26 -26.06
CA LEU A 126 6.38 -24.20 -25.63
C LEU A 126 5.91 -22.78 -25.27
N ALA A 127 6.65 -21.71 -25.57
CA ALA A 127 6.19 -20.34 -25.36
C ALA A 127 4.96 -20.06 -26.25
N LEU A 128 3.89 -19.48 -25.69
CA LEU A 128 2.61 -19.19 -26.40
C LEU A 128 2.01 -20.41 -27.11
N TYR A 129 2.16 -21.59 -26.55
CA TYR A 129 1.78 -22.84 -27.21
C TYR A 129 0.32 -22.88 -27.71
N HIS A 130 -0.65 -22.42 -26.90
CA HIS A 130 -2.09 -22.42 -27.22
C HIS A 130 -2.63 -21.05 -27.69
N ASN A 131 -1.75 -20.13 -28.06
CA ASN A 131 -2.14 -18.74 -28.35
C ASN A 131 -3.01 -18.61 -29.60
N ASN A 132 -4.06 -17.79 -29.51
CA ASN A 132 -4.87 -17.34 -30.63
C ASN A 132 -5.08 -15.81 -30.64
N ALA A 133 -4.46 -15.11 -29.72
CA ALA A 133 -4.55 -13.66 -29.58
C ALA A 133 -3.28 -12.94 -30.08
N SER A 134 -3.39 -11.65 -30.26
CA SER A 134 -2.35 -10.82 -30.85
C SER A 134 -1.55 -10.04 -29.83
N GLN A 135 -0.38 -9.56 -30.26
CA GLN A 135 0.45 -8.60 -29.50
C GLN A 135 0.99 -9.15 -28.18
N ASN A 136 1.22 -10.44 -28.07
CA ASN A 136 1.83 -11.04 -26.92
C ASN A 136 3.33 -11.25 -27.12
N THR A 137 4.11 -11.04 -26.05
CA THR A 137 5.54 -11.34 -26.01
C THR A 137 5.80 -12.37 -24.91
N ALA A 138 6.37 -13.51 -25.26
CA ALA A 138 6.71 -14.58 -24.31
C ALA A 138 8.17 -15.01 -24.51
N ILE A 139 9.00 -14.85 -23.49
CA ILE A 139 10.41 -15.23 -23.48
C ILE A 139 10.64 -16.20 -22.31
N GLY A 140 11.00 -17.42 -22.62
CA GLY A 140 11.25 -18.45 -21.63
C GLY A 140 10.42 -19.72 -21.84
N TYR A 141 10.85 -20.80 -21.22
CA TYR A 141 10.16 -22.09 -21.25
C TYR A 141 8.73 -21.97 -20.70
N GLU A 142 7.72 -22.40 -21.49
CA GLU A 142 6.30 -22.34 -21.13
C GLU A 142 5.78 -20.94 -20.73
N ALA A 143 6.44 -19.85 -21.14
CA ALA A 143 5.91 -18.52 -20.94
C ALA A 143 4.60 -18.33 -21.73
N LEU A 144 3.52 -17.85 -21.09
CA LEU A 144 2.16 -17.72 -21.68
C LEU A 144 1.63 -19.02 -22.32
N PHE A 145 1.99 -20.18 -21.78
CA PHE A 145 1.68 -21.48 -22.37
C PHE A 145 0.18 -21.68 -22.68
N SER A 146 -0.71 -21.33 -21.74
CA SER A 146 -2.16 -21.56 -21.84
C SER A 146 -2.94 -20.38 -22.44
N ASN A 147 -2.24 -19.35 -22.95
CA ASN A 147 -2.92 -18.15 -23.44
C ASN A 147 -3.79 -18.48 -24.66
N THR A 148 -5.08 -18.28 -24.57
CA THR A 148 -6.01 -18.54 -25.68
C THR A 148 -6.48 -17.26 -26.34
N SER A 149 -6.97 -16.30 -25.57
CA SER A 149 -7.54 -15.06 -26.09
C SER A 149 -7.00 -13.78 -25.40
N GLY A 150 -6.08 -13.92 -24.45
CA GLY A 150 -5.45 -12.78 -23.79
C GLY A 150 -4.48 -12.05 -24.74
N PHE A 151 -4.65 -10.75 -24.90
CA PHE A 151 -3.84 -9.91 -25.79
C PHE A 151 -2.95 -8.92 -25.05
N ALA A 152 -1.93 -8.41 -25.71
CA ALA A 152 -1.00 -7.40 -25.17
C ALA A 152 -0.32 -7.80 -23.85
N ASN A 153 -0.04 -9.09 -23.66
CA ASN A 153 0.69 -9.56 -22.49
C ASN A 153 2.19 -9.67 -22.78
N THR A 154 3.01 -9.36 -21.78
CA THR A 154 4.47 -9.55 -21.82
C THR A 154 4.86 -10.52 -20.70
N ALA A 155 5.45 -11.66 -21.04
CA ALA A 155 6.00 -12.65 -20.15
C ALA A 155 7.48 -12.88 -20.44
N ASN A 156 8.35 -12.63 -19.47
CA ASN A 156 9.79 -12.87 -19.57
C ASN A 156 10.28 -13.66 -18.37
N GLY A 157 10.47 -14.93 -18.54
CA GLY A 157 10.90 -15.90 -17.55
C GLY A 157 10.22 -17.25 -17.77
N ALA A 158 10.84 -18.31 -17.33
CA ALA A 158 10.23 -19.63 -17.38
C ALA A 158 8.94 -19.64 -16.55
N TYR A 159 7.85 -20.17 -17.12
CA TYR A 159 6.50 -20.23 -16.54
C TYR A 159 5.85 -18.87 -16.24
N ALA A 160 6.39 -17.74 -16.70
CA ALA A 160 5.73 -16.45 -16.52
C ALA A 160 4.37 -16.47 -17.26
N LEU A 161 3.28 -16.11 -16.54
CA LEU A 161 1.89 -16.12 -17.06
C LEU A 161 1.46 -17.48 -17.67
N ALA A 162 2.04 -18.60 -17.25
CA ALA A 162 1.78 -19.88 -17.92
C ALA A 162 0.32 -20.32 -17.92
N ALA A 163 -0.44 -20.00 -16.87
CA ALA A 163 -1.86 -20.34 -16.78
C ALA A 163 -2.82 -19.28 -17.37
N ASN A 164 -2.29 -18.17 -17.93
CA ASN A 164 -3.15 -17.12 -18.48
C ASN A 164 -4.00 -17.67 -19.62
N SER A 165 -5.31 -17.50 -19.56
CA SER A 165 -6.21 -17.92 -20.64
C SER A 165 -6.73 -16.72 -21.43
N ASN A 166 -7.28 -15.71 -20.76
CA ASN A 166 -7.88 -14.52 -21.38
C ASN A 166 -7.60 -13.20 -20.65
N GLY A 167 -6.69 -13.19 -19.67
CA GLY A 167 -6.20 -11.95 -19.07
C GLY A 167 -5.40 -11.11 -20.07
N ASN A 168 -5.59 -9.79 -20.05
CA ASN A 168 -5.03 -8.86 -21.02
C ASN A 168 -4.07 -7.86 -20.37
N ALA A 169 -3.14 -7.31 -21.15
CA ALA A 169 -2.26 -6.23 -20.75
C ALA A 169 -1.48 -6.50 -19.43
N ASN A 170 -1.08 -7.74 -19.21
CA ASN A 170 -0.26 -8.11 -18.06
C ASN A 170 1.22 -8.07 -18.43
N THR A 171 2.05 -7.64 -17.49
CA THR A 171 3.51 -7.69 -17.59
C THR A 171 4.05 -8.59 -16.47
N ALA A 172 4.69 -9.70 -16.84
CA ALA A 172 5.29 -10.64 -15.91
C ALA A 172 6.76 -10.87 -16.26
N ILE A 173 7.66 -10.46 -15.38
CA ILE A 173 9.10 -10.59 -15.55
C ILE A 173 9.68 -11.32 -14.34
N GLY A 174 10.19 -12.50 -14.55
CA GLY A 174 10.73 -13.39 -13.52
C GLY A 174 10.19 -14.81 -13.65
N ASN A 175 10.92 -15.76 -13.13
CA ASN A 175 10.45 -17.16 -13.08
C ASN A 175 9.14 -17.24 -12.31
N SER A 176 8.12 -17.89 -12.87
CA SER A 176 6.81 -18.07 -12.26
C SER A 176 6.08 -16.78 -11.85
N ALA A 177 6.47 -15.62 -12.42
CA ALA A 177 5.74 -14.37 -12.21
C ALA A 177 4.32 -14.49 -12.79
N LEU A 178 3.27 -14.17 -12.01
CA LEU A 178 1.86 -14.30 -12.41
C LEU A 178 1.48 -15.72 -12.90
N LEU A 179 2.16 -16.75 -12.41
CA LEU A 179 2.00 -18.12 -12.91
C LEU A 179 0.54 -18.58 -13.01
N LEU A 180 -0.26 -18.36 -11.96
CA LEU A 180 -1.64 -18.87 -11.85
C LEU A 180 -2.69 -17.87 -12.35
N ASN A 181 -2.30 -16.77 -12.97
CA ASN A 181 -3.26 -15.82 -13.54
C ASN A 181 -4.07 -16.48 -14.66
N THR A 182 -5.39 -16.43 -14.57
CA THR A 182 -6.25 -16.98 -15.61
C THR A 182 -6.99 -15.89 -16.38
N HIS A 183 -7.59 -14.92 -15.68
CA HIS A 183 -8.43 -13.86 -16.22
C HIS A 183 -8.03 -12.45 -15.80
N GLY A 184 -7.14 -12.32 -14.80
CA GLY A 184 -6.69 -11.02 -14.30
C GLY A 184 -6.02 -10.19 -15.40
N SER A 185 -6.30 -8.89 -15.41
CA SER A 185 -5.80 -7.96 -16.43
C SER A 185 -5.09 -6.76 -15.82
N ASN A 186 -4.23 -6.10 -16.59
CA ASN A 186 -3.49 -4.89 -16.18
C ASN A 186 -2.59 -5.11 -14.95
N ASN A 187 -2.08 -6.31 -14.75
CA ASN A 187 -1.17 -6.61 -13.65
C ASN A 187 0.29 -6.44 -14.09
N THR A 188 1.11 -5.87 -13.21
CA THR A 188 2.56 -5.76 -13.38
C THR A 188 3.24 -6.57 -12.29
N SER A 189 4.02 -7.56 -12.68
CA SER A 189 4.77 -8.45 -11.81
C SER A 189 6.24 -8.47 -12.22
N LEU A 190 7.13 -8.04 -11.34
CA LEU A 190 8.57 -8.02 -11.56
C LEU A 190 9.28 -8.68 -10.37
N GLY A 191 9.76 -9.87 -10.53
CA GLY A 191 10.44 -10.70 -9.53
C GLY A 191 10.04 -12.16 -9.62
N ILE A 192 10.85 -13.05 -9.07
CA ILE A 192 10.52 -14.48 -9.00
C ILE A 192 9.26 -14.66 -8.16
N SER A 193 8.30 -15.41 -8.66
CA SER A 193 7.05 -15.72 -7.97
C SER A 193 6.22 -14.49 -7.52
N ALA A 194 6.49 -13.28 -8.04
CA ALA A 194 5.66 -12.13 -7.75
C ALA A 194 4.23 -12.36 -8.32
N LEU A 195 3.19 -12.03 -7.53
CA LEU A 195 1.78 -12.28 -7.87
C LEU A 195 1.46 -13.72 -8.28
N LEU A 196 2.23 -14.70 -7.82
CA LEU A 196 2.12 -16.10 -8.26
C LEU A 196 0.69 -16.64 -8.18
N SER A 197 -0.02 -16.37 -7.08
CA SER A 197 -1.35 -16.92 -6.79
C SER A 197 -2.51 -16.07 -7.30
N ASN A 198 -2.27 -14.95 -7.98
CA ASN A 198 -3.32 -14.15 -8.58
C ASN A 198 -4.05 -14.95 -9.67
N THR A 199 -5.38 -15.02 -9.65
CA THR A 199 -6.14 -15.70 -10.71
C THR A 199 -7.01 -14.75 -11.52
N THR A 200 -7.74 -13.86 -10.86
CA THR A 200 -8.71 -12.94 -11.50
C THR A 200 -8.53 -11.48 -11.05
N GLY A 201 -7.61 -11.21 -10.11
CA GLY A 201 -7.33 -9.85 -9.63
C GLY A 201 -6.75 -8.97 -10.72
N ASN A 202 -7.15 -7.69 -10.74
CA ASN A 202 -6.78 -6.72 -11.77
C ASN A 202 -5.99 -5.55 -11.19
N ASN A 203 -5.21 -4.87 -12.03
CA ASN A 203 -4.52 -3.63 -11.69
C ASN A 203 -3.55 -3.76 -10.51
N ASN A 204 -2.97 -4.94 -10.29
CA ASN A 204 -1.99 -5.15 -9.24
C ASN A 204 -0.57 -4.84 -9.75
N THR A 205 0.24 -4.21 -8.91
CA THR A 205 1.66 -3.95 -9.17
C THR A 205 2.49 -4.59 -8.07
N ALA A 206 3.32 -5.57 -8.43
CA ALA A 206 4.24 -6.25 -7.53
C ALA A 206 5.66 -6.20 -8.09
N VAL A 207 6.55 -5.56 -7.35
CA VAL A 207 7.96 -5.41 -7.69
C VAL A 207 8.81 -5.93 -6.54
N GLY A 208 9.48 -7.01 -6.75
CA GLY A 208 10.30 -7.73 -5.78
C GLY A 208 10.02 -9.23 -5.82
N ASP A 209 11.00 -10.01 -5.41
CA ASP A 209 10.84 -11.46 -5.28
C ASP A 209 9.75 -11.79 -4.25
N ALA A 210 8.82 -12.66 -4.59
CA ALA A 210 7.66 -13.04 -3.81
C ALA A 210 6.72 -11.85 -3.38
N ALA A 211 6.82 -10.68 -4.02
CA ALA A 211 5.89 -9.59 -3.74
C ALA A 211 4.46 -10.01 -4.12
N LEU A 212 3.49 -9.83 -3.21
CA LEU A 212 2.10 -10.29 -3.34
C LEU A 212 1.96 -11.77 -3.75
N GLN A 213 2.93 -12.63 -3.41
CA GLN A 213 2.96 -14.02 -3.90
C GLN A 213 1.67 -14.79 -3.58
N ASN A 214 1.19 -14.67 -2.35
CA ASN A 214 -0.03 -15.34 -1.87
C ASN A 214 -1.22 -14.37 -1.81
N ASN A 215 -1.20 -13.31 -2.64
CA ASN A 215 -2.35 -12.43 -2.78
C ASN A 215 -3.62 -13.27 -2.99
N THR A 216 -4.73 -12.86 -2.38
CA THR A 216 -6.00 -13.57 -2.63
C THR A 216 -6.25 -13.62 -4.12
N THR A 217 -6.74 -14.76 -4.59
CA THR A 217 -6.93 -15.04 -6.01
C THR A 217 -7.70 -13.96 -6.79
N THR A 218 -8.38 -13.06 -6.10
CA THR A 218 -9.27 -12.02 -6.65
C THR A 218 -8.92 -10.59 -6.26
N GLY A 219 -7.92 -10.37 -5.38
CA GLY A 219 -7.52 -9.03 -4.92
C GLY A 219 -7.08 -8.12 -6.06
N SER A 220 -7.55 -6.86 -6.07
CA SER A 220 -7.31 -5.90 -7.15
C SER A 220 -6.77 -4.56 -6.63
N ASN A 221 -6.13 -3.78 -7.50
CA ASN A 221 -5.57 -2.46 -7.19
C ASN A 221 -4.53 -2.48 -6.04
N ASN A 222 -3.80 -3.57 -5.88
CA ASN A 222 -2.77 -3.66 -4.85
C ASN A 222 -1.41 -3.24 -5.42
N THR A 223 -0.62 -2.55 -4.62
CA THR A 223 0.75 -2.17 -4.95
C THR A 223 1.70 -2.69 -3.90
N ALA A 224 2.69 -3.47 -4.29
CA ALA A 224 3.75 -3.95 -3.42
C ALA A 224 5.14 -3.70 -4.02
N LEU A 225 6.02 -3.13 -3.23
CA LEU A 225 7.39 -2.80 -3.63
C LEU A 225 8.37 -3.27 -2.55
N GLY A 226 9.13 -4.28 -2.87
CA GLY A 226 10.16 -4.90 -2.02
C GLY A 226 10.06 -6.42 -1.99
N PHE A 227 11.13 -7.08 -1.55
CA PHE A 227 11.18 -8.52 -1.30
C PHE A 227 10.08 -8.93 -0.32
N GLU A 228 9.23 -9.92 -0.69
CA GLU A 228 8.10 -10.40 0.11
C GLU A 228 7.12 -9.30 0.58
N ALA A 229 7.10 -8.14 -0.08
CA ALA A 229 6.15 -7.09 0.28
C ALA A 229 4.71 -7.56 0.03
N GLY A 230 3.86 -7.52 1.06
CA GLY A 230 2.49 -7.96 0.99
C GLY A 230 2.31 -9.47 0.76
N LEU A 231 3.27 -10.33 1.15
CA LEU A 231 3.32 -11.75 0.83
C LEU A 231 2.00 -12.50 1.01
N ASN A 232 1.26 -12.25 2.09
CA ASN A 232 -0.01 -12.92 2.43
C ASN A 232 -1.20 -11.94 2.38
N ALA A 233 -1.11 -10.88 1.58
CA ALA A 233 -2.16 -9.88 1.48
C ALA A 233 -3.49 -10.49 0.99
N GLY A 234 -4.59 -10.04 1.57
CA GLY A 234 -5.94 -10.29 1.06
C GLY A 234 -6.58 -8.97 0.58
N GLY A 235 -7.75 -9.06 -0.03
CA GLY A 235 -8.54 -7.91 -0.41
C GLY A 235 -7.92 -7.01 -1.49
N SER A 236 -8.33 -5.76 -1.49
CA SER A 236 -8.04 -4.82 -2.58
C SER A 236 -7.57 -3.46 -2.06
N ASN A 237 -7.04 -2.64 -2.97
CA ASN A 237 -6.64 -1.25 -2.72
C ASN A 237 -5.53 -1.10 -1.65
N ASN A 238 -4.65 -2.09 -1.54
CA ASN A 238 -3.58 -2.09 -0.53
C ASN A 238 -2.26 -1.60 -1.11
N VAL A 239 -1.45 -0.98 -0.25
CA VAL A 239 -0.10 -0.52 -0.57
C VAL A 239 0.89 -1.09 0.46
N TYR A 240 1.89 -1.82 -0.01
CA TYR A 240 2.97 -2.40 0.80
C TYR A 240 4.32 -1.92 0.26
N ILE A 241 5.09 -1.18 1.04
CA ILE A 241 6.40 -0.65 0.64
C ILE A 241 7.45 -1.07 1.66
N GLY A 242 8.47 -1.79 1.23
CA GLY A 242 9.58 -2.28 2.05
C GLY A 242 9.71 -3.78 2.02
N ALA A 243 10.92 -4.29 2.24
CA ALA A 243 11.18 -5.72 2.29
C ALA A 243 10.55 -6.36 3.55
N GLY A 244 9.92 -7.53 3.39
CA GLY A 244 9.32 -8.28 4.47
C GLY A 244 8.10 -7.60 5.12
N ILE A 245 7.48 -6.65 4.45
CA ILE A 245 6.24 -6.02 4.95
C ILE A 245 5.09 -6.99 4.73
N GLU A 246 4.71 -7.68 5.79
CA GLU A 246 3.67 -8.70 5.76
C GLU A 246 2.30 -8.10 5.45
N GLY A 247 1.56 -8.75 4.54
CA GLY A 247 0.15 -8.53 4.33
C GLY A 247 -0.69 -9.56 5.10
N PHE A 248 -1.93 -9.23 5.41
CA PHE A 248 -2.87 -10.14 6.07
C PHE A 248 -4.08 -10.40 5.18
N ALA A 249 -4.68 -11.57 5.32
CA ALA A 249 -5.87 -11.95 4.56
C ALA A 249 -7.07 -11.00 4.76
N SER A 250 -7.09 -10.26 5.87
CA SER A 250 -8.11 -9.25 6.20
C SER A 250 -7.80 -7.85 5.71
N ASP A 251 -6.65 -7.62 5.09
CA ASP A 251 -6.26 -6.29 4.61
C ASP A 251 -7.17 -5.88 3.44
N ASP A 252 -7.75 -4.70 3.55
CA ASP A 252 -8.50 -4.02 2.51
C ASP A 252 -8.34 -2.51 2.69
N SER A 253 -7.90 -1.81 1.65
CA SER A 253 -7.65 -0.36 1.70
C SER A 253 -6.62 0.07 2.75
N VAL A 254 -5.57 -0.72 2.97
CA VAL A 254 -4.47 -0.41 3.92
C VAL A 254 -3.21 0.05 3.21
N CYS A 255 -2.47 0.93 3.88
CA CYS A 255 -1.12 1.33 3.47
C CYS A 255 -0.12 0.96 4.58
N ARG A 256 0.86 0.12 4.24
CA ARG A 256 1.95 -0.29 5.14
C ARG A 256 3.29 0.07 4.52
N ILE A 257 4.08 0.84 5.25
CA ILE A 257 5.43 1.24 4.83
C ILE A 257 6.41 0.75 5.90
N GLY A 258 7.41 -0.02 5.48
CA GLY A 258 8.43 -0.59 6.36
C GLY A 258 9.33 0.44 7.00
N SER A 259 9.93 0.06 8.13
CA SER A 259 10.96 0.84 8.82
C SER A 259 10.54 2.24 9.33
N ILE A 260 9.22 2.53 9.40
CA ILE A 260 8.70 3.77 9.99
C ILE A 260 8.55 3.60 11.49
N PHE A 261 7.85 2.53 11.93
CA PHE A 261 7.67 2.27 13.37
C PHE A 261 9.00 1.86 14.01
N GLY A 262 9.35 2.51 15.13
CA GLY A 262 10.59 2.28 15.85
C GLY A 262 11.81 3.03 15.29
N ALA A 263 11.71 3.71 14.16
CA ALA A 263 12.76 4.59 13.66
C ALA A 263 12.78 5.90 14.46
N THR A 264 13.90 6.19 15.13
CA THR A 264 14.09 7.45 15.85
C THR A 264 14.76 8.47 14.95
N ILE A 265 14.15 9.64 14.81
CA ILE A 265 14.71 10.78 14.07
C ILE A 265 14.94 11.96 14.99
N THR A 266 16.04 12.69 14.78
CA THR A 266 16.32 13.96 15.43
C THR A 266 15.85 15.11 14.54
N ASN A 267 15.36 16.21 15.13
CA ASN A 267 14.89 17.39 14.40
C ASN A 267 13.75 17.12 13.39
N GLY A 268 12.92 16.08 13.64
CA GLY A 268 11.78 15.76 12.82
C GLY A 268 10.62 16.74 12.98
N VAL A 269 9.73 16.76 12.00
CA VAL A 269 8.43 17.45 12.04
C VAL A 269 7.31 16.42 11.85
N GLN A 270 6.13 16.75 12.35
CA GLN A 270 4.95 15.89 12.14
C GLN A 270 4.57 15.83 10.66
N VAL A 271 4.22 14.64 10.19
CA VAL A 271 3.65 14.40 8.87
C VAL A 271 2.13 14.34 9.01
N LEU A 272 1.44 15.10 8.20
CA LEU A 272 -0.01 15.16 8.14
C LEU A 272 -0.50 14.61 6.80
N ILE A 273 -1.73 14.10 6.78
CA ILE A 273 -2.43 13.71 5.56
C ILE A 273 -3.68 14.59 5.42
N ASN A 274 -3.96 15.05 4.21
CA ASN A 274 -5.19 15.78 3.90
C ASN A 274 -6.25 14.87 3.25
N SER A 275 -7.45 15.40 3.02
CA SER A 275 -8.56 14.69 2.38
C SER A 275 -8.26 14.17 0.96
N ASP A 276 -7.24 14.71 0.29
CA ASP A 276 -6.80 14.26 -1.05
C ASP A 276 -5.72 13.16 -0.98
N ASN A 277 -5.49 12.57 0.19
CA ASN A 277 -4.45 11.59 0.46
C ASN A 277 -3.01 12.11 0.27
N ARG A 278 -2.81 13.43 0.31
CA ARG A 278 -1.50 14.04 0.19
C ARG A 278 -0.80 14.09 1.55
N LEU A 279 0.36 13.47 1.64
CA LEU A 279 1.26 13.58 2.79
C LEU A 279 2.06 14.89 2.72
N GLY A 280 2.20 15.55 3.84
CA GLY A 280 2.99 16.78 3.94
C GLY A 280 3.34 17.14 5.36
N THR A 281 4.22 18.12 5.52
CA THR A 281 4.59 18.66 6.83
C THR A 281 3.99 20.04 7.03
N MET A 282 3.52 20.33 8.25
CA MET A 282 3.06 21.66 8.59
C MET A 282 4.21 22.56 9.00
N THR A 283 4.32 23.72 8.37
CA THR A 283 5.36 24.70 8.68
C THR A 283 4.85 25.77 9.64
N SER A 284 5.69 26.27 10.53
CA SER A 284 5.36 27.34 11.47
C SER A 284 6.14 28.64 11.26
N SER A 285 7.03 28.66 10.28
CA SER A 285 7.86 29.84 10.00
C SER A 285 7.03 31.03 9.53
N LYS A 286 7.34 32.23 10.02
CA LYS A 286 6.73 33.50 9.61
C LYS A 286 6.75 33.73 8.10
N ARG A 287 7.77 33.22 7.39
CA ARG A 287 7.90 33.33 5.91
C ARG A 287 6.77 32.68 5.13
N PHE A 288 5.99 31.76 5.77
CA PHE A 288 4.85 31.06 5.17
C PHE A 288 3.49 31.53 5.72
N LYS A 289 3.48 32.53 6.61
CA LYS A 289 2.27 33.01 7.27
C LYS A 289 2.03 34.49 6.92
N GLN A 290 0.80 34.86 6.79
CA GLN A 290 0.36 36.24 6.63
C GLN A 290 -0.73 36.56 7.66
N ASN A 291 -1.03 37.84 7.89
CA ASN A 291 -2.07 38.29 8.81
C ASN A 291 -1.91 37.74 10.24
N ILE A 292 -0.69 37.76 10.74
CA ILE A 292 -0.36 37.22 12.07
C ILE A 292 -0.85 38.17 13.13
N THR A 293 -1.86 37.76 13.89
CA THR A 293 -2.43 38.51 15.01
C THR A 293 -2.42 37.67 16.29
N PRO A 294 -2.40 38.32 17.47
CA PRO A 294 -2.56 37.60 18.73
C PRO A 294 -3.90 36.84 18.80
N THR A 295 -3.90 35.70 19.48
CA THR A 295 -5.09 34.85 19.64
C THR A 295 -6.19 35.54 20.46
N SER A 296 -5.82 36.41 21.40
CA SER A 296 -6.73 37.18 22.26
C SER A 296 -7.82 36.28 22.91
N ASN A 297 -9.08 36.59 22.70
CA ASN A 297 -10.20 35.84 23.30
C ASN A 297 -10.66 34.63 22.47
N ALA A 298 -10.05 34.38 21.29
CA ALA A 298 -10.42 33.23 20.47
C ALA A 298 -10.19 31.90 21.20
N SER A 299 -9.27 31.86 22.18
CA SER A 299 -9.01 30.69 23.01
C SER A 299 -10.12 30.36 24.02
N GLU A 300 -11.02 31.28 24.33
CA GLU A 300 -12.16 31.03 25.23
C GLU A 300 -13.12 29.98 24.67
N THR A 301 -13.05 29.70 23.38
CA THR A 301 -13.76 28.57 22.75
C THR A 301 -13.45 27.24 23.43
N LEU A 302 -12.26 27.08 24.02
CA LEU A 302 -11.84 25.83 24.71
C LEU A 302 -12.73 25.47 25.89
N TYR A 303 -13.27 26.46 26.62
CA TYR A 303 -14.15 26.22 27.78
C TYR A 303 -15.50 25.60 27.41
N LYS A 304 -15.83 25.57 26.12
CA LYS A 304 -17.06 24.96 25.59
C LYS A 304 -16.82 23.56 25.02
N LEU A 305 -15.55 23.17 24.82
CA LEU A 305 -15.21 21.82 24.34
C LEU A 305 -15.39 20.80 25.47
N GLN A 306 -15.90 19.63 25.11
CA GLN A 306 -16.13 18.54 26.06
C GLN A 306 -15.24 17.34 25.74
N PRO A 307 -14.17 17.11 26.50
CA PRO A 307 -13.38 15.89 26.36
C PRO A 307 -14.22 14.65 26.73
N VAL A 308 -14.12 13.63 25.91
CA VAL A 308 -14.87 12.38 26.07
C VAL A 308 -13.93 11.18 26.18
N ARG A 309 -14.44 10.09 26.75
CA ARG A 309 -13.83 8.77 26.71
C ARG A 309 -14.62 7.90 25.74
N PHE A 310 -13.95 7.24 24.79
CA PHE A 310 -14.61 6.48 23.73
C PHE A 310 -13.84 5.20 23.38
N GLN A 311 -14.48 4.34 22.61
CA GLN A 311 -13.86 3.20 21.94
C GLN A 311 -14.19 3.29 20.44
N TYR A 312 -13.26 2.95 19.58
CA TYR A 312 -13.58 2.77 18.17
C TYR A 312 -14.53 1.59 17.95
N LYS A 313 -15.32 1.65 16.89
CA LYS A 313 -16.15 0.52 16.46
C LYS A 313 -15.29 -0.72 16.26
N LYS A 314 -15.82 -1.92 16.52
CA LYS A 314 -15.06 -3.19 16.45
C LYS A 314 -14.43 -3.46 15.08
N GLN A 315 -14.98 -2.90 14.01
CA GLN A 315 -14.38 -2.99 12.68
C GLN A 315 -13.05 -2.23 12.57
N ILE A 316 -12.84 -1.18 13.38
CA ILE A 316 -11.63 -0.35 13.40
C ILE A 316 -10.67 -0.85 14.48
N ASP A 317 -11.16 -1.07 15.69
CA ASP A 317 -10.41 -1.60 16.82
C ASP A 317 -11.09 -2.85 17.42
N PRO A 318 -10.74 -4.06 16.93
CA PRO A 318 -11.31 -5.31 17.47
C PRO A 318 -11.07 -5.52 18.97
N LYS A 319 -10.00 -4.95 19.54
CA LYS A 319 -9.66 -5.05 20.96
C LYS A 319 -10.49 -4.10 21.83
N GLY A 320 -11.08 -3.07 21.24
CA GLY A 320 -11.93 -2.11 21.93
C GLY A 320 -11.20 -1.36 23.02
N GLN A 321 -10.04 -0.78 22.73
CA GLN A 321 -9.27 -0.02 23.71
C GLN A 321 -9.95 1.32 24.01
N TRP A 322 -10.03 1.67 25.30
CA TRP A 322 -10.53 2.97 25.72
C TRP A 322 -9.54 4.09 25.38
N GLN A 323 -10.06 5.16 24.82
CA GLN A 323 -9.29 6.33 24.42
C GLN A 323 -9.94 7.62 24.95
N PHE A 324 -9.20 8.71 24.94
CA PHE A 324 -9.67 10.04 25.29
C PHE A 324 -9.51 10.95 24.09
N GLY A 325 -10.46 11.85 23.88
CA GLY A 325 -10.41 12.80 22.79
C GLY A 325 -11.62 13.71 22.75
N LEU A 326 -11.85 14.31 21.60
CA LEU A 326 -12.98 15.17 21.28
C LEU A 326 -13.76 14.54 20.12
N VAL A 327 -15.06 14.77 20.05
CA VAL A 327 -15.92 14.37 18.92
C VAL A 327 -15.92 15.52 17.92
N ALA A 328 -15.60 15.23 16.66
CA ALA A 328 -15.42 16.26 15.64
C ALA A 328 -16.71 17.06 15.37
N GLU A 329 -17.86 16.41 15.41
CA GLU A 329 -19.19 17.02 15.28
C GLU A 329 -19.47 18.02 16.42
N ASP A 330 -19.20 17.65 17.67
CA ASP A 330 -19.39 18.52 18.83
C ASP A 330 -18.43 19.73 18.79
N VAL A 331 -17.20 19.51 18.32
CA VAL A 331 -16.22 20.59 18.14
C VAL A 331 -16.67 21.55 17.02
N GLU A 332 -17.30 21.05 15.95
CA GLU A 332 -17.82 21.87 14.87
C GLU A 332 -18.89 22.85 15.33
N GLU A 333 -19.78 22.43 16.22
CA GLU A 333 -20.80 23.30 16.80
C GLU A 333 -20.20 24.44 17.63
N VAL A 334 -19.04 24.22 18.26
CA VAL A 334 -18.34 25.21 19.07
C VAL A 334 -17.44 26.11 18.24
N ASN A 335 -16.64 25.53 17.35
CA ASN A 335 -15.71 26.23 16.49
C ASN A 335 -15.35 25.40 15.25
N PRO A 336 -15.95 25.68 14.07
CA PRO A 336 -15.71 24.98 12.82
C PRO A 336 -14.25 24.99 12.34
N ASP A 337 -13.46 26.00 12.73
CA ASP A 337 -12.06 26.14 12.32
C ASP A 337 -11.15 25.08 12.96
N LEU A 338 -11.60 24.44 14.05
CA LEU A 338 -10.88 23.34 14.73
C LEU A 338 -11.18 21.97 14.14
N VAL A 339 -11.95 21.88 13.05
CA VAL A 339 -12.34 20.61 12.45
C VAL A 339 -11.67 20.41 11.09
N VAL A 340 -11.18 19.19 10.86
CA VAL A 340 -10.80 18.67 9.54
C VAL A 340 -12.00 17.99 8.92
N ARG A 341 -12.29 18.27 7.65
CA ARG A 341 -13.41 17.67 6.92
C ARG A 341 -12.92 16.63 5.93
N ASP A 342 -13.76 15.64 5.66
CA ASP A 342 -13.56 14.67 4.58
C ASP A 342 -13.86 15.30 3.20
N LYS A 343 -13.75 14.50 2.13
CA LYS A 343 -14.01 14.95 0.75
C LYS A 343 -15.45 15.37 0.51
N GLU A 344 -16.37 14.82 1.26
CA GLU A 344 -17.81 15.16 1.21
C GLU A 344 -18.16 16.37 2.08
N GLY A 345 -17.17 16.97 2.76
CA GLY A 345 -17.35 18.14 3.61
C GLY A 345 -17.84 17.83 5.03
N ARG A 346 -17.92 16.57 5.43
CA ARG A 346 -18.37 16.14 6.77
C ARG A 346 -17.24 16.24 7.79
N PRO A 347 -17.51 16.53 9.08
CA PRO A 347 -16.53 16.46 10.14
C PRO A 347 -15.83 15.09 10.16
N TYR A 348 -14.50 15.09 10.18
CA TYR A 348 -13.70 13.88 10.14
C TYR A 348 -12.73 13.75 11.31
N SER A 349 -12.09 14.85 11.69
CA SER A 349 -11.10 14.87 12.77
C SER A 349 -10.99 16.26 13.37
N VAL A 350 -10.36 16.35 14.55
CA VAL A 350 -10.07 17.61 15.25
C VAL A 350 -8.63 18.05 14.99
N ARG A 351 -8.41 19.34 14.81
CA ARG A 351 -7.09 19.97 14.68
C ARG A 351 -6.42 20.12 16.04
N TYR A 352 -6.01 19.01 16.65
CA TYR A 352 -5.39 19.00 17.99
C TYR A 352 -4.16 19.88 18.11
N ASP A 353 -3.40 20.08 17.04
CA ASP A 353 -2.27 21.01 16.96
C ASP A 353 -2.69 22.45 17.22
N GLN A 354 -3.85 22.88 16.71
CA GLN A 354 -4.42 24.21 16.96
C GLN A 354 -5.01 24.33 18.36
N VAL A 355 -5.66 23.28 18.85
CA VAL A 355 -6.13 23.21 20.24
C VAL A 355 -4.97 23.46 21.23
N ASN A 356 -3.80 22.90 20.98
CA ASN A 356 -2.61 23.11 21.82
C ASN A 356 -2.16 24.59 21.85
N ALA A 357 -2.24 25.29 20.72
CA ALA A 357 -1.91 26.72 20.66
C ALA A 357 -2.91 27.58 21.48
N LEU A 358 -4.19 27.22 21.42
CA LEU A 358 -5.23 27.89 22.21
C LEU A 358 -5.07 27.60 23.71
N LEU A 359 -4.75 26.36 24.09
CA LEU A 359 -4.44 25.97 25.47
C LEU A 359 -3.27 26.77 26.03
N LEU A 360 -2.21 26.96 25.26
CA LEU A 360 -1.08 27.80 25.69
C LEU A 360 -1.53 29.23 25.98
N ASN A 361 -2.41 29.80 25.15
CA ASN A 361 -2.91 31.17 25.36
C ASN A 361 -3.73 31.27 26.66
N GLU A 362 -4.63 30.32 26.95
CA GLU A 362 -5.38 30.32 28.21
C GLU A 362 -4.48 30.09 29.41
N PHE A 363 -3.53 29.16 29.34
CA PHE A 363 -2.55 28.95 30.39
C PHE A 363 -1.77 30.25 30.73
N LEU A 364 -1.36 31.01 29.72
CA LEU A 364 -0.64 32.27 29.92
C LEU A 364 -1.55 33.34 30.55
N LYS A 365 -2.83 33.42 30.20
CA LYS A 365 -3.81 34.30 30.83
C LYS A 365 -4.01 33.92 32.31
N GLU A 366 -4.21 32.66 32.61
CA GLU A 366 -4.40 32.16 33.98
C GLU A 366 -3.12 32.38 34.82
N HIS A 367 -1.95 32.13 34.27
CA HIS A 367 -0.68 32.40 34.96
C HIS A 367 -0.51 33.87 35.29
N LYS A 368 -0.87 34.76 34.38
CA LYS A 368 -0.85 36.21 34.65
C LYS A 368 -1.83 36.58 35.77
N ALA A 369 -3.06 36.09 35.72
CA ALA A 369 -4.06 36.35 36.73
C ALA A 369 -3.63 35.79 38.14
N PHE A 370 -2.99 34.62 38.13
CA PHE A 370 -2.44 34.01 39.34
C PHE A 370 -1.33 34.89 39.98
N VAL A 371 -0.39 35.37 39.18
CA VAL A 371 0.69 36.25 39.66
C VAL A 371 0.13 37.56 40.23
N GLU A 372 -0.85 38.17 39.51
CA GLU A 372 -1.53 39.37 39.99
C GLU A 372 -2.32 39.10 41.29
N GLY A 373 -2.93 37.91 41.40
CA GLY A 373 -3.59 37.45 42.60
C GLY A 373 -2.63 37.32 43.81
N GLN A 374 -1.47 36.71 43.59
CA GLN A 374 -0.42 36.60 44.62
C GLN A 374 0.03 37.97 45.10
N TYR A 375 0.31 38.91 44.19
CA TYR A 375 0.69 40.27 44.57
C TYR A 375 -0.39 40.98 45.41
N LYS A 376 -1.69 40.78 45.07
CA LYS A 376 -2.82 41.30 45.89
C LYS A 376 -2.86 40.67 47.26
N VAL A 377 -2.62 39.35 47.38
CA VAL A 377 -2.58 38.65 48.69
C VAL A 377 -1.42 39.19 49.55
N GLU A 378 -0.24 39.35 48.98
CA GLU A 378 0.90 39.95 49.75
C GLU A 378 0.59 41.37 50.23
N THR A 379 -0.01 42.21 49.35
CA THR A 379 -0.43 43.56 49.69
C THR A 379 -1.49 43.54 50.84
N LEU A 380 -2.47 42.67 50.74
CA LEU A 380 -3.48 42.48 51.77
C LEU A 380 -2.86 42.02 53.13
N GLN A 381 -1.93 41.07 53.06
CA GLN A 381 -1.22 40.60 54.27
C GLN A 381 -0.43 41.74 54.95
N SER A 382 0.28 42.57 54.16
CA SER A 382 0.96 43.76 54.69
C SER A 382 -0.02 44.76 55.29
N THR A 383 -1.15 45.00 54.62
CA THR A 383 -2.21 45.88 55.14
C THR A 383 -2.80 45.36 56.46
N VAL A 384 -3.12 44.05 56.49
CA VAL A 384 -3.63 43.41 57.74
C VAL A 384 -2.60 43.50 58.86
N ALA A 385 -1.32 43.26 58.59
CA ALA A 385 -0.27 43.41 59.58
C ALA A 385 -0.21 44.83 60.19
N THR A 386 -0.33 45.84 59.31
CA THR A 386 -0.35 47.27 59.69
C THR A 386 -1.59 47.57 60.54
N LEU A 387 -2.76 47.11 60.16
CA LEU A 387 -4.00 47.29 60.89
C LEU A 387 -3.94 46.62 62.26
N VAL A 388 -3.37 45.40 62.36
CA VAL A 388 -3.16 44.72 63.64
C VAL A 388 -2.24 45.49 64.57
N ALA A 389 -1.14 46.07 63.99
CA ALA A 389 -0.25 46.93 64.78
C ALA A 389 -0.96 48.18 65.29
N THR A 390 -1.75 48.84 64.42
CA THR A 390 -2.55 50.03 64.78
C THR A 390 -3.60 49.73 65.90
N VAL A 391 -4.31 48.62 65.76
CA VAL A 391 -5.28 48.17 66.75
C VAL A 391 -4.59 47.88 68.11
N LYS A 392 -3.42 47.26 68.13
CA LYS A 392 -2.65 47.01 69.32
C LYS A 392 -2.22 48.33 70.02
N GLU A 393 -1.74 49.29 69.20
CA GLU A 393 -1.38 50.59 69.70
C GLU A 393 -2.60 51.34 70.31
N GLN A 394 -3.70 51.37 69.63
CA GLN A 394 -4.98 51.94 70.10
C GLN A 394 -5.43 51.26 71.43
N ALA A 395 -5.35 49.92 71.51
CA ALA A 395 -5.67 49.18 72.69
C ALA A 395 -4.76 49.58 73.89
N ALA A 396 -3.44 49.75 73.65
CA ALA A 396 -2.48 50.24 74.66
C ALA A 396 -2.78 51.67 75.10
N GLN A 397 -3.16 52.55 74.19
CA GLN A 397 -3.58 53.92 74.47
C GLN A 397 -4.85 53.92 75.29
N LEU A 398 -5.85 53.13 74.99
CA LEU A 398 -7.08 52.96 75.77
C LEU A 398 -6.80 52.45 77.16
N GLN A 399 -5.88 51.49 77.33
CA GLN A 399 -5.46 51.03 78.68
C GLN A 399 -4.77 52.14 79.47
N LYS A 400 -3.91 52.95 78.89
CA LYS A 400 -3.29 54.11 79.59
C LYS A 400 -4.32 55.14 79.98
N VAL A 401 -5.29 55.47 79.13
CA VAL A 401 -6.35 56.41 79.44
C VAL A 401 -7.29 55.83 80.57
N SER A 402 -7.59 54.54 80.49
CA SER A 402 -8.37 53.87 81.54
C SER A 402 -7.66 53.88 82.90
N ALA A 403 -6.33 53.64 82.94
CA ALA A 403 -5.52 53.72 84.12
C ALA A 403 -5.45 55.15 84.72
N GLN A 404 -5.34 56.17 83.87
CA GLN A 404 -5.40 57.58 84.31
C GLN A 404 -6.75 57.99 84.84
N LEU A 405 -7.83 57.47 84.32
CA LEU A 405 -9.17 57.69 84.79
C LEU A 405 -9.43 57.01 86.17
N GLN A 406 -8.83 55.84 86.38
CA GLN A 406 -8.87 55.18 87.70
C GLN A 406 -8.09 55.94 88.78
N LEU A 407 -6.96 56.52 88.40
CA LEU A 407 -6.16 57.36 89.30
C LEU A 407 -6.84 58.70 89.71
N LYS A 408 -7.77 59.18 88.86
CA LYS A 408 -8.55 60.43 89.12
C LYS A 408 -9.87 60.23 89.87
N LYS A 409 -10.20 58.98 90.29
CA LYS A 409 -11.36 58.78 91.15
C LYS A 409 -11.08 59.35 92.50
N PRO A 410 -11.85 60.35 93.02
CA PRO A 410 -11.70 60.86 94.40
C PRO A 410 -11.96 59.74 95.35
N THR A 411 -11.10 59.65 96.43
CA THR A 411 -11.30 58.75 97.58
C THR A 411 -12.67 59.01 98.17
N PRO A 412 -13.46 58.05 98.51
CA PRO A 412 -14.72 58.28 99.20
C PRO A 412 -14.47 58.93 100.55
N GLN A 413 -15.00 60.15 100.80
CA GLN A 413 -15.03 60.74 102.12
C GLN A 413 -15.96 59.91 102.95
N THR A 414 -15.38 59.26 103.98
CA THR A 414 -16.12 58.68 105.10
C THR A 414 -16.67 59.82 105.94
N VAL A 415 -17.94 60.09 105.85
CA VAL A 415 -18.67 60.96 106.84
C VAL A 415 -18.85 60.15 108.13
N SER A 416 -18.09 60.45 109.16
CA SER A 416 -18.33 59.97 110.47
C SER A 416 -19.51 60.77 111.10
N ASN A 417 -20.62 60.17 111.28
CA ASN A 417 -21.69 60.69 112.13
C ASN A 417 -21.42 60.31 113.58
N ASN A 418 -21.00 61.31 114.37
CA ASN A 418 -21.14 61.25 115.82
C ASN A 418 -22.59 61.65 116.19
N GLN A 419 -23.34 60.79 116.74
CA GLN A 419 -24.16 60.63 117.95
C GLN A 419 -25.00 59.37 117.84
#